data_0876702670f8f71d68e109d6ab8ee6a3
#
_entry.id   0876702670f8f71d68e109d6ab8ee6a3
#
_cell.length_a   1.000
_cell.length_b   1.000
_cell.length_c   1.000
_cell.angle_alpha   90.00
_cell.angle_beta   90.00
_cell.angle_gamma   90.00
#
_symmetry.space_group_name_H-M   'P 1'
#
loop_
_entity.id
_entity.type
_entity.pdbx_description
1 polymer ?
#
loop_
_entity_poly.entity_id
_entity_poly.type
_entity_poly.pdbx_seq_one_letter_code
_entity_poly.pdbx_strand_id
1 'polypeptide(L)'
;MATSAALALGCKLRPRSVFARKNYFYPDLPKGYQISQFDEPLAVHGVLEIETEAGRRRARILRVHMEEDAGKNVHGLGDESVVDLNRAGTPLIEIVGEPDLRSGAEAAEYLRRVRELLMFIGVNDGNLEQGSFRCDANVSVRKVGVETLGTRAELKNINSFRFVADAIDVEARRQIALIERGEQVRLSTRGYNSDKRETYLLRSKENEAGYRYFPEPDLPPLVLDLAFIDDVRQSLPPSPAERRHRLTEELGLTPQAAAVLTGHPQIAAFYETTVLLYAASTLGPRSAEPGGAPNPAAVRAANFIQRDRKSVV
;
A
#
# COMPACT_ATOMS: atom_id res chain seq x y z
N MET A 1 0.65 15.07 -4.44
CA MET A 1 0.32 13.79 -3.76
C MET A 1 0.63 12.57 -4.65
N ALA A 2 0.03 12.37 -5.82
CA ALA A 2 0.31 11.19 -6.66
C ALA A 2 1.77 11.13 -7.12
N THR A 3 2.36 12.25 -7.54
CA THR A 3 3.77 12.37 -7.89
C THR A 3 4.69 12.03 -6.70
N SER A 4 4.35 12.52 -5.50
CA SER A 4 5.08 12.21 -4.26
C SER A 4 5.04 10.71 -3.95
N ALA A 5 3.86 10.08 -4.06
CA ALA A 5 3.70 8.64 -3.86
C ALA A 5 4.54 7.84 -4.87
N ALA A 6 4.48 8.19 -6.16
CA ALA A 6 5.25 7.52 -7.20
C ALA A 6 6.77 7.63 -6.98
N LEU A 7 7.27 8.82 -6.63
CA LEU A 7 8.69 9.05 -6.33
C LEU A 7 9.14 8.27 -5.09
N ALA A 8 8.35 8.31 -4.03
CA ALA A 8 8.65 7.59 -2.79
C ALA A 8 8.64 6.06 -2.96
N LEU A 9 7.82 5.54 -3.87
CA LEU A 9 7.79 4.12 -4.26
C LEU A 9 8.89 3.74 -5.27
N GLY A 10 9.81 4.66 -5.60
CA GLY A 10 10.88 4.43 -6.56
C GLY A 10 10.39 4.24 -7.99
N CYS A 11 9.20 4.73 -8.32
CA CYS A 11 8.65 4.63 -9.66
C CYS A 11 9.26 5.67 -10.61
N LYS A 12 9.34 5.29 -11.89
CA LYS A 12 9.71 6.20 -12.96
C LYS A 12 8.47 6.97 -13.41
N LEU A 13 8.46 8.29 -13.18
CA LEU A 13 7.42 9.17 -13.70
C LEU A 13 7.44 9.20 -15.22
N ARG A 14 6.27 9.21 -15.83
CA ARG A 14 6.14 9.42 -17.29
C ARG A 14 6.04 10.92 -17.56
N PRO A 15 6.71 11.42 -18.62
CA PRO A 15 6.63 12.85 -18.95
C PRO A 15 5.21 13.26 -19.36
N ARG A 16 4.43 12.32 -19.87
CA ARG A 16 3.02 12.50 -20.27
C ARG A 16 2.20 11.35 -19.76
N SER A 17 1.02 11.64 -19.21
CA SER A 17 0.00 10.66 -18.84
C SER A 17 -1.37 11.10 -19.34
N VAL A 18 -2.28 10.14 -19.54
CA VAL A 18 -3.60 10.39 -20.12
C VAL A 18 -4.67 9.78 -19.23
N PHE A 19 -5.69 10.59 -18.93
CA PHE A 19 -6.90 10.10 -18.30
C PHE A 19 -7.78 9.39 -19.32
N ALA A 20 -8.40 8.31 -18.89
CA ALA A 20 -9.31 7.48 -19.69
C ALA A 20 -10.61 7.23 -18.92
N ARG A 21 -11.68 6.98 -19.65
CA ARG A 21 -12.94 6.50 -19.09
C ARG A 21 -12.91 4.99 -19.03
N LYS A 22 -13.06 4.46 -17.80
CA LYS A 22 -13.27 3.04 -17.52
C LYS A 22 -14.77 2.80 -17.39
N ASN A 23 -15.37 2.20 -18.41
CA ASN A 23 -16.83 2.10 -18.49
C ASN A 23 -17.36 0.85 -17.80
N TYR A 24 -18.21 1.03 -16.82
CA TYR A 24 -18.97 -0.03 -16.16
C TYR A 24 -20.18 0.56 -15.42
N PHE A 25 -21.20 -0.25 -15.21
CA PHE A 25 -22.44 0.19 -14.57
C PHE A 25 -22.54 -0.40 -13.18
N TYR A 26 -22.57 0.48 -12.18
CA TYR A 26 -22.78 0.13 -10.79
C TYR A 26 -23.59 1.22 -10.09
N PRO A 27 -24.44 0.88 -9.10
CA PRO A 27 -25.28 1.88 -8.41
C PRO A 27 -24.48 3.02 -7.77
N ASP A 28 -23.28 2.73 -7.26
CA ASP A 28 -22.37 3.70 -6.65
C ASP A 28 -21.51 4.50 -7.66
N LEU A 29 -21.74 4.25 -8.96
CA LEU A 29 -21.11 4.99 -10.07
C LEU A 29 -22.19 5.43 -11.09
N PRO A 30 -23.08 6.38 -10.72
CA PRO A 30 -24.28 6.67 -11.53
C PRO A 30 -23.99 7.22 -12.93
N LYS A 31 -22.84 7.84 -13.18
CA LYS A 31 -22.44 8.31 -14.51
C LYS A 31 -22.01 7.18 -15.47
N GLY A 32 -21.87 5.94 -14.98
CA GLY A 32 -21.58 4.75 -15.79
C GLY A 32 -20.13 4.61 -16.23
N TYR A 33 -19.22 5.47 -15.76
CA TYR A 33 -17.78 5.36 -15.99
C TYR A 33 -16.99 5.93 -14.82
N GLN A 34 -15.76 5.46 -14.65
CA GLN A 34 -14.77 5.98 -13.72
C GLN A 34 -13.64 6.63 -14.50
N ILE A 35 -13.26 7.86 -14.13
CA ILE A 35 -12.03 8.47 -14.64
C ILE A 35 -10.84 7.71 -14.03
N SER A 36 -9.94 7.25 -14.88
CA SER A 36 -8.78 6.44 -14.52
C SER A 36 -7.61 6.73 -15.46
N GLN A 37 -6.52 6.00 -15.37
CA GLN A 37 -5.44 6.00 -16.36
C GLN A 37 -5.13 4.55 -16.74
N PHE A 38 -4.99 4.24 -18.01
CA PHE A 38 -4.79 2.88 -18.48
C PHE A 38 -3.46 2.68 -19.22
N ASP A 39 -3.38 3.07 -20.50
CA ASP A 39 -2.18 2.87 -21.32
C ASP A 39 -1.04 3.81 -20.97
N GLU A 40 -1.38 5.03 -20.54
CA GLU A 40 -0.42 6.07 -20.18
C GLU A 40 -0.62 6.49 -18.71
N PRO A 41 -0.23 5.63 -17.75
CA PRO A 41 -0.34 5.94 -16.32
C PRO A 41 0.67 7.02 -15.90
N LEU A 42 0.50 7.58 -14.71
CA LEU A 42 1.39 8.60 -14.13
C LEU A 42 2.83 8.10 -14.00
N ALA A 43 3.02 6.87 -13.52
CA ALA A 43 4.34 6.31 -13.26
C ALA A 43 4.37 4.79 -13.42
N VAL A 44 5.56 4.24 -13.66
CA VAL A 44 5.81 2.81 -13.90
C VAL A 44 7.10 2.35 -13.22
N HIS A 45 7.27 1.02 -13.10
CA HIS A 45 8.54 0.37 -12.74
C HIS A 45 9.12 0.81 -11.39
N GLY A 46 8.30 0.83 -10.36
CA GLY A 46 8.78 1.03 -8.99
C GLY A 46 9.33 -0.24 -8.36
N VAL A 47 10.00 -0.08 -7.23
CA VAL A 47 10.50 -1.19 -6.41
C VAL A 47 10.42 -0.83 -4.95
N LEU A 48 9.86 -1.71 -4.14
CA LEU A 48 9.84 -1.62 -2.70
C LEU A 48 10.58 -2.81 -2.09
N GLU A 49 11.47 -2.55 -1.15
CA GLU A 49 12.13 -3.61 -0.38
C GLU A 49 11.27 -4.00 0.82
N ILE A 50 11.09 -5.29 1.00
CA ILE A 50 10.37 -5.89 2.13
C ILE A 50 11.28 -6.85 2.89
N GLU A 51 11.10 -6.90 4.20
CA GLU A 51 11.78 -7.89 5.04
C GLU A 51 10.92 -9.16 5.12
N THR A 52 11.53 -10.30 4.88
CA THR A 52 10.89 -11.62 4.95
C THR A 52 11.69 -12.56 5.83
N GLU A 53 11.13 -13.69 6.22
CA GLU A 53 11.87 -14.72 6.95
C GLU A 53 13.11 -15.22 6.19
N ALA A 54 13.06 -15.18 4.85
CA ALA A 54 14.18 -15.54 3.97
C ALA A 54 15.17 -14.40 3.71
N GLY A 55 15.02 -13.23 4.39
CA GLY A 55 15.80 -12.03 4.20
C GLY A 55 15.09 -10.98 3.34
N ARG A 56 15.84 -9.98 2.89
CA ARG A 56 15.29 -8.89 2.06
C ARG A 56 14.86 -9.37 0.70
N ARG A 57 13.67 -8.94 0.28
CA ARG A 57 13.14 -9.15 -1.07
C ARG A 57 12.73 -7.84 -1.71
N ARG A 58 12.85 -7.81 -3.02
CA ARG A 58 12.38 -6.69 -3.84
C ARG A 58 11.02 -7.05 -4.42
N ALA A 59 10.02 -6.24 -4.11
CA ALA A 59 8.68 -6.31 -4.70
C ALA A 59 8.55 -5.18 -5.71
N ARG A 60 8.37 -5.54 -6.98
CA ARG A 60 8.25 -4.57 -8.08
C ARG A 60 6.84 -4.00 -8.12
N ILE A 61 6.76 -2.75 -8.54
CA ILE A 61 5.52 -2.03 -8.80
C ILE A 61 5.42 -1.83 -10.30
N LEU A 62 4.35 -2.36 -10.89
CA LEU A 62 4.09 -2.25 -12.33
C LEU A 62 3.81 -0.80 -12.70
N ARG A 63 2.86 -0.17 -11.98
CA ARG A 63 2.45 1.22 -12.22
C ARG A 63 1.82 1.86 -10.99
N VAL A 64 1.82 3.18 -11.02
CA VAL A 64 1.00 4.05 -10.17
C VAL A 64 0.16 4.91 -11.09
N HIS A 65 -1.15 4.93 -10.90
CA HIS A 65 -2.06 5.73 -11.69
C HIS A 65 -3.11 6.42 -10.83
N MET A 66 -3.69 7.47 -11.39
CA MET A 66 -4.71 8.28 -10.74
C MET A 66 -6.10 7.85 -11.22
N GLU A 67 -7.03 7.83 -10.29
CA GLU A 67 -8.43 7.53 -10.52
C GLU A 67 -9.32 8.50 -9.73
N GLU A 68 -10.60 8.47 -9.98
CA GLU A 68 -11.62 8.93 -9.03
C GLU A 68 -12.21 7.73 -8.28
N ASP A 69 -12.62 7.94 -7.04
CA ASP A 69 -13.29 6.92 -6.26
C ASP A 69 -14.79 6.83 -6.63
N ALA A 70 -15.37 5.65 -6.50
CA ALA A 70 -16.82 5.44 -6.58
C ALA A 70 -17.48 5.76 -5.23
N GLY A 71 -18.79 5.83 -5.19
CA GLY A 71 -19.56 5.86 -3.97
C GLY A 71 -19.43 4.57 -3.16
N LYS A 72 -20.34 4.34 -2.26
CA LYS A 72 -20.38 3.15 -1.41
C LYS A 72 -21.79 2.54 -1.41
N ASN A 73 -21.88 1.25 -1.73
CA ASN A 73 -23.11 0.49 -1.51
C ASN A 73 -23.14 0.02 -0.06
N VAL A 74 -24.18 0.38 0.68
CA VAL A 74 -24.42 -0.01 2.05
C VAL A 74 -25.54 -1.05 2.05
N HIS A 75 -25.21 -2.26 2.50
CA HIS A 75 -26.13 -3.38 2.64
C HIS A 75 -26.48 -3.59 4.11
N GLY A 76 -27.65 -4.15 4.40
CA GLY A 76 -28.05 -4.51 5.76
C GLY A 76 -28.91 -3.48 6.51
N LEU A 77 -29.47 -2.50 5.80
CA LEU A 77 -30.50 -1.61 6.32
C LEU A 77 -31.92 -2.13 5.95
N GLY A 78 -32.21 -3.38 6.30
CA GLY A 78 -33.43 -4.09 5.87
C GLY A 78 -33.23 -4.80 4.54
N ASP A 79 -34.32 -4.92 3.74
CA ASP A 79 -34.33 -5.58 2.44
C ASP A 79 -33.80 -4.68 1.30
N GLU A 80 -33.43 -3.44 1.61
CA GLU A 80 -32.97 -2.44 0.63
C GLU A 80 -31.46 -2.23 0.69
N SER A 81 -30.86 -1.87 -0.45
CA SER A 81 -29.49 -1.38 -0.53
C SER A 81 -29.51 0.14 -0.68
N VAL A 82 -28.71 0.82 0.12
CA VAL A 82 -28.57 2.28 0.08
C VAL A 82 -27.23 2.65 -0.57
N VAL A 83 -27.25 3.67 -1.40
CA VAL A 83 -26.05 4.20 -2.05
C VAL A 83 -25.62 5.49 -1.36
N ASP A 84 -24.41 5.51 -0.84
CA ASP A 84 -23.74 6.70 -0.30
C ASP A 84 -22.77 7.23 -1.36
N LEU A 85 -23.03 8.43 -1.87
CA LEU A 85 -22.23 9.09 -2.91
C LEU A 85 -21.21 10.09 -2.35
N ASN A 86 -21.07 10.23 -1.02
CA ASN A 86 -20.16 11.22 -0.44
C ASN A 86 -18.70 11.02 -0.83
N ARG A 87 -18.30 9.80 -1.18
CA ARG A 87 -16.95 9.48 -1.65
C ARG A 87 -16.78 9.58 -3.17
N ALA A 88 -17.87 9.59 -3.94
CA ALA A 88 -17.81 9.60 -5.39
C ALA A 88 -17.04 10.82 -5.92
N GLY A 89 -16.14 10.60 -6.86
CA GLY A 89 -15.28 11.64 -7.45
C GLY A 89 -14.08 12.05 -6.59
N THR A 90 -13.91 11.51 -5.40
CA THR A 90 -12.71 11.77 -4.59
C THR A 90 -11.47 11.25 -5.31
N PRO A 91 -10.37 12.03 -5.37
CA PRO A 91 -9.14 11.56 -6.00
C PRO A 91 -8.59 10.31 -5.32
N LEU A 92 -8.25 9.31 -6.12
CA LEU A 92 -7.72 8.01 -5.72
C LEU A 92 -6.40 7.73 -6.44
N ILE A 93 -5.47 7.08 -5.77
CA ILE A 93 -4.23 6.55 -6.35
C ILE A 93 -4.30 5.04 -6.29
N GLU A 94 -4.16 4.37 -7.44
CA GLU A 94 -3.99 2.92 -7.49
C GLU A 94 -2.53 2.55 -7.72
N ILE A 95 -2.00 1.69 -6.84
CA ILE A 95 -0.65 1.14 -6.91
C ILE A 95 -0.78 -0.33 -7.30
N VAL A 96 -0.32 -0.69 -8.48
CA VAL A 96 -0.40 -2.06 -9.01
C VAL A 96 0.97 -2.72 -8.88
N GLY A 97 1.03 -3.81 -8.10
CA GLY A 97 2.24 -4.61 -7.93
C GLY A 97 2.43 -5.64 -9.04
N GLU A 98 3.68 -6.01 -9.31
CA GLU A 98 4.04 -7.18 -10.09
C GLU A 98 3.81 -8.46 -9.28
N PRO A 99 3.65 -9.63 -9.91
CA PRO A 99 3.39 -10.89 -9.22
C PRO A 99 4.67 -11.48 -8.57
N ASP A 100 5.34 -10.70 -7.74
CA ASP A 100 6.60 -11.06 -7.09
C ASP A 100 6.43 -11.74 -5.73
N LEU A 101 5.30 -11.50 -5.06
CA LEU A 101 5.00 -12.03 -3.72
C LEU A 101 4.69 -13.53 -3.78
N ARG A 102 5.11 -14.26 -2.75
CA ARG A 102 5.02 -15.74 -2.72
C ARG A 102 4.24 -16.30 -1.53
N SER A 103 3.81 -15.44 -0.58
CA SER A 103 3.02 -15.85 0.58
C SER A 103 2.12 -14.73 1.06
N GLY A 104 1.12 -15.09 1.90
CA GLY A 104 0.30 -14.11 2.59
C GLY A 104 1.12 -13.21 3.53
N ALA A 105 2.15 -13.76 4.18
CA ALA A 105 3.05 -13.01 5.04
C ALA A 105 3.83 -11.92 4.27
N GLU A 106 4.38 -12.26 3.09
CA GLU A 106 5.05 -11.30 2.20
C GLU A 106 4.08 -10.21 1.73
N ALA A 107 2.84 -10.57 1.39
CA ALA A 107 1.82 -9.61 0.98
C ALA A 107 1.45 -8.63 2.11
N ALA A 108 1.28 -9.14 3.34
CA ALA A 108 1.01 -8.29 4.49
C ALA A 108 2.19 -7.35 4.81
N GLU A 109 3.43 -7.81 4.67
CA GLU A 109 4.61 -6.96 4.85
C GLU A 109 4.70 -5.89 3.77
N TYR A 110 4.48 -6.25 2.50
CA TYR A 110 4.42 -5.30 1.40
C TYR A 110 3.40 -4.20 1.67
N LEU A 111 2.18 -4.56 2.08
CA LEU A 111 1.13 -3.60 2.40
C LEU A 111 1.48 -2.71 3.59
N ARG A 112 2.12 -3.26 4.63
CA ARG A 112 2.60 -2.46 5.76
C ARG A 112 3.62 -1.41 5.30
N ARG A 113 4.56 -1.78 4.43
CA ARG A 113 5.58 -0.86 3.91
C ARG A 113 4.99 0.22 3.00
N VAL A 114 4.07 -0.15 2.10
CA VAL A 114 3.36 0.82 1.26
C VAL A 114 2.59 1.81 2.14
N ARG A 115 1.80 1.30 3.10
CA ARG A 115 1.03 2.13 4.03
C ARG A 115 1.93 3.09 4.83
N GLU A 116 2.98 2.56 5.45
CA GLU A 116 3.94 3.32 6.24
C GLU A 116 4.52 4.48 5.40
N LEU A 117 4.99 4.18 4.19
CA LEU A 117 5.57 5.16 3.29
C LEU A 117 4.57 6.26 2.92
N LEU A 118 3.33 5.89 2.53
CA LEU A 118 2.29 6.85 2.16
C LEU A 118 1.86 7.74 3.32
N MET A 119 1.87 7.22 4.55
CA MET A 119 1.61 8.01 5.77
C MET A 119 2.73 9.02 6.03
N PHE A 120 3.99 8.61 5.89
CA PHE A 120 5.15 9.49 6.14
C PHE A 120 5.27 10.64 5.17
N ILE A 121 4.83 10.45 3.93
CA ILE A 121 4.77 11.54 2.93
C ILE A 121 3.44 12.32 2.96
N GLY A 122 2.55 12.02 3.91
CA GLY A 122 1.28 12.73 4.09
C GLY A 122 0.26 12.54 2.96
N VAL A 123 0.35 11.45 2.20
CA VAL A 123 -0.57 11.15 1.08
C VAL A 123 -1.80 10.39 1.54
N ASN A 124 -1.68 9.59 2.60
CA ASN A 124 -2.76 8.75 3.13
C ASN A 124 -2.66 8.65 4.65
N ASP A 125 -3.79 8.51 5.34
CA ASP A 125 -3.84 8.28 6.79
C ASP A 125 -3.60 6.80 7.18
N GLY A 126 -3.62 5.91 6.19
CA GLY A 126 -3.39 4.48 6.36
C GLY A 126 -4.53 3.72 7.03
N ASN A 127 -5.75 4.29 7.08
CA ASN A 127 -6.87 3.69 7.76
C ASN A 127 -7.64 2.71 6.85
N LEU A 128 -7.44 1.40 7.10
CA LEU A 128 -8.13 0.34 6.35
C LEU A 128 -9.60 0.21 6.77
N GLU A 129 -9.92 0.44 8.03
CA GLU A 129 -11.29 0.27 8.55
C GLU A 129 -12.24 1.33 7.97
N GLN A 130 -11.75 2.56 7.81
CA GLN A 130 -12.49 3.65 7.17
C GLN A 130 -12.43 3.61 5.65
N GLY A 131 -11.59 2.73 5.07
CA GLY A 131 -11.46 2.57 3.62
C GLY A 131 -10.61 3.62 2.94
N SER A 132 -9.83 4.42 3.69
CA SER A 132 -8.83 5.34 3.12
C SER A 132 -7.67 4.59 2.48
N PHE A 133 -7.35 3.40 2.98
CA PHE A 133 -6.42 2.46 2.41
C PHE A 133 -7.14 1.14 2.12
N ARG A 134 -7.05 0.65 0.88
CA ARG A 134 -7.73 -0.59 0.44
C ARG A 134 -6.75 -1.47 -0.31
N CYS A 135 -7.00 -2.76 -0.29
CA CYS A 135 -6.20 -3.74 -1.01
C CYS A 135 -7.08 -4.81 -1.64
N ASP A 136 -6.85 -5.04 -2.92
CA ASP A 136 -7.33 -6.21 -3.65
C ASP A 136 -6.14 -7.13 -3.93
N ALA A 137 -6.25 -8.43 -3.64
CA ALA A 137 -5.18 -9.38 -3.86
C ALA A 137 -5.53 -10.35 -4.99
N ASN A 138 -4.66 -10.45 -6.00
CA ASN A 138 -4.77 -11.45 -7.05
C ASN A 138 -3.91 -12.66 -6.69
N VAL A 139 -4.55 -13.83 -6.54
CA VAL A 139 -3.90 -15.08 -6.13
C VAL A 139 -4.01 -16.11 -7.23
N SER A 140 -2.87 -16.68 -7.64
CA SER A 140 -2.82 -17.86 -8.51
C SER A 140 -1.73 -18.80 -8.02
N VAL A 141 -1.86 -20.09 -8.35
CA VAL A 141 -0.85 -21.10 -8.04
C VAL A 141 -0.35 -21.74 -9.32
N ARG A 142 0.91 -22.22 -9.30
CA ARG A 142 1.55 -22.95 -10.38
C ARG A 142 2.46 -24.02 -9.83
N LYS A 143 2.75 -25.05 -10.63
CA LYS A 143 3.71 -26.08 -10.24
C LYS A 143 5.13 -25.49 -10.12
N VAL A 144 5.90 -26.03 -9.21
CA VAL A 144 7.32 -25.67 -9.07
C VAL A 144 8.05 -25.91 -10.40
N GLY A 145 8.87 -24.95 -10.81
CA GLY A 145 9.59 -25.00 -12.09
C GLY A 145 8.82 -24.51 -13.31
N VAL A 146 7.51 -24.22 -13.18
CA VAL A 146 6.70 -23.61 -14.26
C VAL A 146 6.71 -22.09 -14.11
N GLU A 147 7.07 -21.36 -15.17
CA GLU A 147 7.11 -19.89 -15.14
C GLU A 147 5.75 -19.24 -15.39
N THR A 148 4.92 -19.89 -16.22
CA THR A 148 3.58 -19.38 -16.55
C THR A 148 2.69 -19.34 -15.31
N LEU A 149 2.09 -18.17 -15.05
CA LEU A 149 1.16 -18.00 -13.93
C LEU A 149 -0.12 -18.80 -14.19
N GLY A 150 -0.70 -19.35 -13.12
CA GLY A 150 -2.00 -19.99 -13.15
C GLY A 150 -3.16 -18.97 -13.25
N THR A 151 -4.38 -19.50 -13.39
CA THR A 151 -5.59 -18.68 -13.36
C THR A 151 -5.76 -18.03 -12.00
N ARG A 152 -5.93 -16.71 -11.99
CA ARG A 152 -6.06 -15.94 -10.75
C ARG A 152 -7.48 -15.92 -10.18
N ALA A 153 -7.57 -15.82 -8.87
CA ALA A 153 -8.75 -15.33 -8.17
C ALA A 153 -8.43 -13.97 -7.54
N GLU A 154 -9.34 -13.04 -7.66
CA GLU A 154 -9.24 -11.70 -7.07
C GLU A 154 -9.94 -11.71 -5.70
N LEU A 155 -9.21 -11.41 -4.64
CA LEU A 155 -9.73 -11.30 -3.28
C LEU A 155 -10.07 -9.85 -2.98
N LYS A 156 -11.31 -9.58 -2.53
CA LYS A 156 -11.83 -8.24 -2.25
C LYS A 156 -12.44 -8.14 -0.86
N ASN A 157 -12.66 -6.89 -0.44
CA ASN A 157 -13.35 -6.54 0.81
C ASN A 157 -12.63 -7.05 2.07
N ILE A 158 -11.30 -6.93 2.07
CA ILE A 158 -10.49 -7.33 3.23
C ILE A 158 -9.96 -6.07 3.91
N ASN A 159 -10.28 -5.90 5.18
CA ASN A 159 -10.07 -4.67 5.96
C ASN A 159 -8.93 -4.76 6.98
N SER A 160 -8.08 -5.77 6.92
CA SER A 160 -6.89 -5.85 7.76
C SER A 160 -5.76 -6.61 7.06
N PHE A 161 -4.51 -6.24 7.30
CA PHE A 161 -3.34 -6.91 6.72
C PHE A 161 -3.23 -8.38 7.15
N ARG A 162 -3.66 -8.68 8.38
CA ARG A 162 -3.73 -10.06 8.86
C ARG A 162 -4.72 -10.87 8.02
N PHE A 163 -5.90 -10.34 7.78
CA PHE A 163 -6.91 -11.03 6.98
C PHE A 163 -6.51 -11.12 5.50
N VAL A 164 -5.75 -10.16 4.97
CA VAL A 164 -5.16 -10.29 3.62
C VAL A 164 -4.22 -11.48 3.56
N ALA A 165 -3.31 -11.62 4.54
CA ALA A 165 -2.40 -12.76 4.61
C ALA A 165 -3.16 -14.09 4.70
N ASP A 166 -4.09 -14.20 5.66
CA ASP A 166 -4.89 -15.40 5.86
C ASP A 166 -5.71 -15.77 4.62
N ALA A 167 -6.33 -14.77 3.97
CA ALA A 167 -7.15 -14.98 2.77
C ALA A 167 -6.31 -15.49 1.57
N ILE A 168 -5.12 -14.95 1.37
CA ILE A 168 -4.17 -15.39 0.34
C ILE A 168 -3.79 -16.85 0.55
N ASP A 169 -3.42 -17.21 1.79
CA ASP A 169 -2.98 -18.57 2.11
C ASP A 169 -4.14 -19.58 2.02
N VAL A 170 -5.35 -19.18 2.41
CA VAL A 170 -6.56 -20.00 2.26
C VAL A 170 -6.91 -20.21 0.79
N GLU A 171 -6.86 -19.16 -0.01
CA GLU A 171 -7.17 -19.22 -1.44
C GLU A 171 -6.12 -20.06 -2.19
N ALA A 172 -4.84 -19.90 -1.87
CA ALA A 172 -3.78 -20.71 -2.45
C ALA A 172 -4.01 -22.22 -2.18
N ARG A 173 -4.33 -22.58 -0.92
CA ARG A 173 -4.66 -23.98 -0.57
C ARG A 173 -5.89 -24.49 -1.32
N ARG A 174 -6.94 -23.67 -1.46
CA ARG A 174 -8.13 -24.03 -2.23
C ARG A 174 -7.79 -24.32 -3.70
N GLN A 175 -6.98 -23.47 -4.33
CA GLN A 175 -6.55 -23.67 -5.73
C GLN A 175 -5.68 -24.91 -5.89
N ILE A 176 -4.75 -25.16 -4.96
CA ILE A 176 -3.92 -26.38 -4.94
C ILE A 176 -4.83 -27.62 -4.89
N ALA A 177 -5.77 -27.66 -3.96
CA ALA A 177 -6.69 -28.78 -3.80
C ALA A 177 -7.57 -29.04 -5.05
N LEU A 178 -8.00 -28.00 -5.76
CA LEU A 178 -8.70 -28.15 -7.05
C LEU A 178 -7.80 -28.79 -8.10
N ILE A 179 -6.58 -28.27 -8.26
CA ILE A 179 -5.64 -28.76 -9.27
C ILE A 179 -5.23 -30.23 -8.98
N GLU A 180 -5.04 -30.61 -7.73
CA GLU A 180 -4.71 -31.97 -7.32
C GLU A 180 -5.85 -32.96 -7.62
N ARG A 181 -7.11 -32.51 -7.60
CA ARG A 181 -8.27 -33.30 -8.02
C ARG A 181 -8.49 -33.32 -9.54
N GLY A 182 -7.63 -32.65 -10.32
CA GLY A 182 -7.78 -32.53 -11.76
C GLY A 182 -8.82 -31.51 -12.21
N GLU A 183 -9.28 -30.66 -11.28
CA GLU A 183 -10.24 -29.59 -11.55
C GLU A 183 -9.51 -28.30 -11.99
N GLN A 184 -10.22 -27.44 -12.72
CA GLN A 184 -9.66 -26.16 -13.17
C GLN A 184 -10.02 -25.03 -12.21
N VAL A 185 -9.03 -24.17 -11.93
CA VAL A 185 -9.28 -22.89 -11.28
C VAL A 185 -9.95 -21.95 -12.29
N ARG A 186 -11.10 -21.37 -11.92
CA ARG A 186 -11.82 -20.40 -12.74
C ARG A 186 -11.53 -18.97 -12.30
N LEU A 187 -11.43 -18.06 -13.26
CA LEU A 187 -11.32 -16.63 -13.01
C LEU A 187 -12.53 -16.16 -12.21
N SER A 188 -12.30 -15.59 -11.04
CA SER A 188 -13.39 -15.23 -10.11
C SER A 188 -12.97 -14.11 -9.17
N THR A 189 -13.97 -13.35 -8.71
CA THR A 189 -13.81 -12.45 -7.55
C THR A 189 -14.38 -13.15 -6.32
N ARG A 190 -13.63 -13.15 -5.24
CA ARG A 190 -13.94 -13.88 -4.01
C ARG A 190 -13.82 -12.96 -2.79
N GLY A 191 -14.67 -13.19 -1.80
CA GLY A 191 -14.56 -12.61 -0.47
C GLY A 191 -13.86 -13.57 0.48
N TYR A 192 -13.53 -13.09 1.68
CA TYR A 192 -12.96 -13.90 2.75
C TYR A 192 -13.84 -13.84 4.00
N ASN A 193 -14.14 -15.00 4.55
CA ASN A 193 -14.83 -15.16 5.84
C ASN A 193 -13.80 -15.56 6.90
N SER A 194 -13.51 -14.64 7.84
CA SER A 194 -12.51 -14.84 8.89
C SER A 194 -12.90 -15.90 9.90
N ASP A 195 -14.20 -16.06 10.21
CA ASP A 195 -14.68 -16.97 11.22
C ASP A 195 -14.60 -18.43 10.74
N LYS A 196 -14.96 -18.64 9.46
CA LYS A 196 -14.89 -19.95 8.81
C LYS A 196 -13.51 -20.23 8.19
N ARG A 197 -12.67 -19.21 8.07
CA ARG A 197 -11.36 -19.26 7.38
C ARG A 197 -11.48 -19.84 5.97
N GLU A 198 -12.43 -19.32 5.21
CA GLU A 198 -12.69 -19.76 3.83
C GLU A 198 -12.88 -18.57 2.90
N THR A 199 -12.55 -18.76 1.61
CA THR A 199 -12.91 -17.82 0.57
C THR A 199 -14.24 -18.25 -0.05
N TYR A 200 -15.13 -17.30 -0.32
CA TYR A 200 -16.43 -17.54 -0.97
C TYR A 200 -16.56 -16.75 -2.26
N LEU A 201 -17.33 -17.29 -3.20
CA LEU A 201 -17.54 -16.66 -4.50
C LEU A 201 -18.42 -15.41 -4.36
N LEU A 202 -17.93 -14.27 -4.84
CA LEU A 202 -18.73 -13.05 -5.01
C LEU A 202 -19.32 -12.97 -6.41
N ARG A 203 -18.47 -13.20 -7.42
CA ARG A 203 -18.91 -13.30 -8.82
C ARG A 203 -17.95 -14.14 -9.65
N SER A 204 -18.45 -14.90 -10.62
CA SER A 204 -17.63 -15.50 -11.66
C SER A 204 -17.36 -14.46 -12.75
N LYS A 205 -16.13 -14.41 -13.24
CA LYS A 205 -15.77 -13.63 -14.43
C LYS A 205 -15.65 -14.61 -15.59
N GLU A 206 -16.76 -14.84 -16.31
CA GLU A 206 -16.74 -15.70 -17.50
C GLU A 206 -16.02 -15.05 -18.67
N ASN A 207 -16.04 -13.72 -18.71
CA ASN A 207 -15.23 -12.89 -19.62
C ASN A 207 -14.71 -11.70 -18.82
N GLU A 208 -13.45 -11.31 -19.02
CA GLU A 208 -13.05 -9.93 -18.71
C GLU A 208 -13.85 -9.03 -19.66
N ALA A 209 -15.02 -8.61 -19.21
CA ALA A 209 -15.80 -7.61 -19.93
C ALA A 209 -14.89 -6.40 -20.06
N GLY A 210 -14.39 -6.17 -21.27
CA GLY A 210 -13.49 -5.06 -21.51
C GLY A 210 -14.17 -3.79 -21.04
N TYR A 211 -13.55 -3.06 -20.14
CA TYR A 211 -14.04 -1.77 -19.64
C TYR A 211 -14.14 -0.72 -20.75
N ARG A 212 -13.84 -1.09 -22.00
CA ARG A 212 -13.90 -0.20 -23.18
C ARG A 212 -13.24 1.14 -22.88
N TYR A 213 -12.00 1.10 -22.44
CA TYR A 213 -11.23 2.31 -22.17
C TYR A 213 -11.13 3.17 -23.43
N PHE A 214 -11.36 4.46 -23.25
CA PHE A 214 -11.03 5.47 -24.24
C PHE A 214 -10.58 6.76 -23.53
N PRO A 215 -9.78 7.63 -24.17
CA PRO A 215 -9.31 8.86 -23.56
C PRO A 215 -10.48 9.72 -23.05
N GLU A 216 -10.30 10.29 -21.84
CA GLU A 216 -11.28 11.23 -21.28
C GLU A 216 -11.27 12.52 -22.11
N PRO A 217 -12.36 12.86 -22.81
CA PRO A 217 -12.37 13.98 -23.75
C PRO A 217 -12.27 15.35 -23.06
N ASP A 218 -12.72 15.43 -21.80
CA ASP A 218 -12.76 16.69 -21.05
C ASP A 218 -11.44 17.02 -20.33
N LEU A 219 -10.50 16.05 -20.25
CA LEU A 219 -9.21 16.25 -19.61
C LEU A 219 -8.08 16.15 -20.62
N PRO A 220 -7.31 17.23 -20.83
CA PRO A 220 -6.14 17.16 -21.66
C PRO A 220 -5.07 16.23 -21.06
N PRO A 221 -4.14 15.72 -21.87
CA PRO A 221 -3.00 14.97 -21.36
C PRO A 221 -2.25 15.76 -20.28
N LEU A 222 -1.96 15.08 -19.18
CA LEU A 222 -1.15 15.66 -18.10
C LEU A 222 0.32 15.58 -18.48
N VAL A 223 0.98 16.71 -18.59
CA VAL A 223 2.42 16.83 -18.81
C VAL A 223 3.04 17.37 -17.52
N LEU A 224 3.99 16.62 -16.97
CA LEU A 224 4.71 17.03 -15.77
C LEU A 224 5.96 17.82 -16.16
N ASP A 225 6.10 19.03 -15.65
CA ASP A 225 7.30 19.83 -15.77
C ASP A 225 8.43 19.20 -14.91
N LEU A 226 9.66 19.23 -15.45
CA LEU A 226 10.84 18.73 -14.73
C LEU A 226 11.12 19.54 -13.47
N ALA A 227 10.92 20.85 -13.47
CA ALA A 227 11.08 21.69 -12.30
C ALA A 227 10.09 21.28 -11.19
N PHE A 228 8.83 21.06 -11.55
CA PHE A 228 7.83 20.55 -10.61
C PHE A 228 8.22 19.17 -10.02
N ILE A 229 8.73 18.26 -10.86
CA ILE A 229 9.17 16.95 -10.39
C ILE A 229 10.34 17.09 -9.40
N ASP A 230 11.29 17.96 -9.67
CA ASP A 230 12.44 18.20 -8.81
C ASP A 230 12.04 18.87 -7.49
N ASP A 231 11.13 19.83 -7.52
CA ASP A 231 10.55 20.45 -6.31
C ASP A 231 9.86 19.40 -5.43
N VAL A 232 9.03 18.55 -6.04
CA VAL A 232 8.37 17.46 -5.29
C VAL A 232 9.41 16.50 -4.70
N ARG A 233 10.45 16.12 -5.46
CA ARG A 233 11.52 15.23 -4.98
C ARG A 233 12.26 15.84 -3.78
N GLN A 234 12.58 17.13 -3.82
CA GLN A 234 13.27 17.84 -2.74
C GLN A 234 12.38 18.01 -1.50
N SER A 235 11.06 18.09 -1.69
CA SER A 235 10.10 18.23 -0.59
C SER A 235 9.78 16.92 0.12
N LEU A 236 10.19 15.76 -0.43
CA LEU A 236 9.94 14.48 0.23
C LEU A 236 10.70 14.38 1.56
N PRO A 237 10.03 14.02 2.65
CA PRO A 237 10.70 13.75 3.91
C PRO A 237 11.55 12.46 3.79
N PRO A 238 12.55 12.27 4.65
CA PRO A 238 13.26 11.00 4.74
C PRO A 238 12.30 9.83 4.91
N SER A 239 12.53 8.77 4.16
CA SER A 239 11.72 7.56 4.22
C SER A 239 11.76 6.90 5.62
N PRO A 240 10.76 6.09 5.98
CA PRO A 240 10.82 5.30 7.22
C PRO A 240 12.07 4.40 7.32
N ALA A 241 12.55 3.89 6.20
CA ALA A 241 13.76 3.06 6.15
C ALA A 241 15.03 3.88 6.46
N GLU A 242 15.17 5.07 5.86
CA GLU A 242 16.28 5.99 6.15
C GLU A 242 16.24 6.46 7.60
N ARG A 243 15.06 6.75 8.14
CA ARG A 243 14.89 7.09 9.57
C ARG A 243 15.34 5.93 10.47
N ARG A 244 14.91 4.70 10.19
CA ARG A 244 15.35 3.51 10.95
C ARG A 244 16.86 3.35 10.89
N HIS A 245 17.44 3.47 9.70
CA HIS A 245 18.89 3.40 9.54
C HIS A 245 19.60 4.46 10.40
N ARG A 246 19.14 5.71 10.34
CA ARG A 246 19.71 6.78 11.19
C ARG A 246 19.56 6.49 12.68
N LEU A 247 18.42 5.97 13.13
CA LEU A 247 18.20 5.64 14.54
C LEU A 247 19.10 4.52 15.02
N THR A 248 19.41 3.52 14.19
CA THR A 248 20.29 2.42 14.53
C THR A 248 21.78 2.80 14.44
N GLU A 249 22.21 3.37 13.31
CA GLU A 249 23.61 3.59 13.03
C GLU A 249 24.18 4.86 13.69
N GLU A 250 23.39 5.96 13.72
CA GLU A 250 23.87 7.22 14.26
C GLU A 250 23.52 7.42 15.75
N LEU A 251 22.36 6.90 16.19
CA LEU A 251 21.92 7.07 17.57
C LEU A 251 22.07 5.81 18.43
N GLY A 252 22.49 4.70 17.85
CA GLY A 252 22.78 3.44 18.55
C GLY A 252 21.53 2.76 19.15
N LEU A 253 20.34 2.98 18.59
CA LEU A 253 19.14 2.30 19.04
C LEU A 253 19.07 0.86 18.51
N THR A 254 18.38 0.00 19.24
CA THR A 254 18.12 -1.34 18.74
C THR A 254 17.17 -1.30 17.53
N PRO A 255 17.26 -2.25 16.57
CA PRO A 255 16.34 -2.33 15.43
C PRO A 255 14.86 -2.35 15.85
N GLN A 256 14.56 -3.02 16.98
CA GLN A 256 13.20 -3.08 17.53
C GLN A 256 12.73 -1.68 18.00
N ALA A 257 13.56 -0.95 18.71
CA ALA A 257 13.25 0.41 19.15
C ALA A 257 13.05 1.35 17.94
N ALA A 258 13.95 1.28 16.97
CA ALA A 258 13.84 2.06 15.73
C ALA A 258 12.53 1.75 14.97
N ALA A 259 12.16 0.47 14.82
CA ALA A 259 10.92 0.07 14.17
C ALA A 259 9.67 0.62 14.90
N VAL A 260 9.68 0.60 16.22
CA VAL A 260 8.58 1.15 17.03
C VAL A 260 8.46 2.66 16.85
N LEU A 261 9.55 3.38 16.92
CA LEU A 261 9.58 4.85 16.84
C LEU A 261 9.29 5.37 15.43
N THR A 262 9.52 4.57 14.41
CA THR A 262 9.19 4.90 13.02
C THR A 262 7.91 4.23 12.53
N GLY A 263 7.14 3.60 13.39
CA GLY A 263 5.87 2.94 12.99
C GLY A 263 4.73 3.91 12.67
N HIS A 264 4.85 5.18 13.08
CA HIS A 264 3.87 6.23 12.80
C HIS A 264 4.57 7.60 12.66
N PRO A 265 4.16 8.46 11.70
CA PRO A 265 4.81 9.75 11.47
C PRO A 265 4.83 10.66 12.71
N GLN A 266 3.74 10.71 13.47
CA GLN A 266 3.64 11.54 14.68
C GLN A 266 4.59 11.05 15.78
N ILE A 267 4.71 9.73 15.96
CA ILE A 267 5.64 9.14 16.94
C ILE A 267 7.08 9.50 16.54
N ALA A 268 7.42 9.35 15.27
CA ALA A 268 8.74 9.68 14.76
C ALA A 268 9.09 11.16 14.96
N ALA A 269 8.16 12.06 14.60
CA ALA A 269 8.34 13.50 14.77
C ALA A 269 8.47 13.89 16.25
N PHE A 270 7.65 13.32 17.13
CA PHE A 270 7.73 13.56 18.56
C PHE A 270 9.08 13.08 19.15
N TYR A 271 9.51 11.89 18.74
CA TYR A 271 10.80 11.37 19.17
C TYR A 271 11.97 12.25 18.72
N GLU A 272 12.02 12.60 17.45
CA GLU A 272 13.08 13.44 16.86
C GLU A 272 13.13 14.81 17.55
N THR A 273 11.96 15.44 17.76
CA THR A 273 11.86 16.70 18.47
C THR A 273 12.33 16.58 19.92
N THR A 274 11.96 15.50 20.61
CA THR A 274 12.37 15.26 22.00
C THR A 274 13.88 15.08 22.10
N VAL A 275 14.50 14.34 21.19
CA VAL A 275 15.97 14.16 21.16
C VAL A 275 16.69 15.49 20.93
N LEU A 276 16.19 16.33 19.99
CA LEU A 276 16.76 17.63 19.70
C LEU A 276 16.66 18.58 20.90
N LEU A 277 15.51 18.67 21.55
CA LEU A 277 15.31 19.51 22.72
C LEU A 277 16.17 19.06 23.92
N TYR A 278 16.26 17.76 24.13
CA TYR A 278 17.10 17.21 25.21
C TYR A 278 18.58 17.44 24.95
N ALA A 279 19.05 17.28 23.72
CA ALA A 279 20.42 17.57 23.32
C ALA A 279 20.77 19.06 23.51
N ALA A 280 19.83 19.95 23.21
CA ALA A 280 20.00 21.40 23.41
C ALA A 280 20.04 21.78 24.89
N SER A 281 19.35 21.06 25.78
CA SER A 281 19.28 21.35 27.23
C SER A 281 20.46 20.80 28.04
N THR A 282 21.15 19.75 27.56
CA THR A 282 22.13 18.99 28.33
C THR A 282 23.58 19.03 27.82
N LEU A 283 24.04 20.11 27.18
CA LEU A 283 25.42 20.24 26.66
C LEU A 283 25.67 19.58 25.29
N GLY A 284 25.37 20.27 24.24
CA GLY A 284 25.94 20.10 22.90
C GLY A 284 25.74 18.73 22.23
N PRO A 285 25.59 18.69 20.91
CA PRO A 285 25.37 17.44 20.20
C PRO A 285 26.63 16.59 20.27
N ARG A 286 26.60 15.54 21.06
CA ARG A 286 27.53 14.42 20.86
C ARG A 286 26.94 13.51 19.82
N SER A 287 27.38 13.65 18.58
CA SER A 287 27.21 12.62 17.57
C SER A 287 27.88 11.35 18.10
N ALA A 288 27.19 10.21 18.11
CA ALA A 288 27.84 8.94 18.33
C ALA A 288 28.84 8.73 17.18
N GLU A 289 30.07 8.38 17.47
CA GLU A 289 31.00 7.88 16.45
C GLU A 289 30.40 6.58 15.87
N PRO A 290 30.55 6.29 14.59
CA PRO A 290 30.11 5.03 14.01
C PRO A 290 30.67 3.85 14.79
N GLY A 291 29.81 3.03 15.40
CA GLY A 291 30.21 1.93 16.29
C GLY A 291 30.48 2.32 17.75
N GLY A 292 30.21 3.56 18.16
CA GLY A 292 30.33 4.06 19.52
C GLY A 292 29.17 3.67 20.45
N ALA A 293 29.28 4.06 21.74
CA ALA A 293 28.19 3.84 22.71
C ALA A 293 26.91 4.58 22.29
N PRO A 294 25.72 4.00 22.54
CA PRO A 294 24.43 4.63 22.20
C PRO A 294 24.33 6.03 22.80
N ASN A 295 23.72 6.95 22.04
CA ASN A 295 23.45 8.31 22.52
C ASN A 295 22.50 8.25 23.74
N PRO A 296 22.94 8.65 24.96
CA PRO A 296 22.12 8.50 26.16
C PRO A 296 20.79 9.25 26.11
N ALA A 297 20.74 10.40 25.42
CA ALA A 297 19.53 11.18 25.21
C ALA A 297 18.54 10.44 24.32
N ALA A 298 19.03 9.88 23.23
CA ALA A 298 18.24 9.10 22.28
C ALA A 298 17.62 7.86 22.95
N VAL A 299 18.42 7.14 23.75
CA VAL A 299 17.95 5.93 24.48
C VAL A 299 16.91 6.30 25.54
N ARG A 300 17.11 7.39 26.31
CA ARG A 300 16.13 7.83 27.31
C ARG A 300 14.80 8.26 26.67
N ALA A 301 14.85 9.04 25.60
CA ALA A 301 13.67 9.44 24.85
C ALA A 301 12.93 8.23 24.27
N ALA A 302 13.65 7.28 23.67
CA ALA A 302 13.09 6.05 23.14
C ALA A 302 12.38 5.21 24.22
N ASN A 303 13.02 5.01 25.37
CA ASN A 303 12.45 4.27 26.49
C ASN A 303 11.20 4.94 27.06
N PHE A 304 11.19 6.28 27.17
CA PHE A 304 10.03 7.02 27.62
C PHE A 304 8.84 6.83 26.67
N ILE A 305 9.02 7.06 25.37
CA ILE A 305 7.96 6.97 24.36
C ILE A 305 7.45 5.54 24.23
N GLN A 306 8.31 4.53 24.33
CA GLN A 306 7.88 3.13 24.26
C GLN A 306 7.04 2.69 25.46
N ARG A 307 7.25 3.28 26.64
CA ARG A 307 6.47 2.98 27.85
C ARG A 307 5.08 3.62 27.82
N ASP A 308 4.98 4.80 27.25
CA ASP A 308 3.73 5.59 27.26
C ASP A 308 3.22 5.92 25.85
N ARG A 309 3.06 4.87 25.04
CA ARG A 309 2.54 4.98 23.66
C ARG A 309 1.15 5.62 23.56
N LYS A 310 0.31 5.47 24.60
CA LYS A 310 -1.08 5.94 24.56
C LYS A 310 -1.21 7.46 24.68
N SER A 311 -0.19 8.14 25.18
CA SER A 311 -0.20 9.60 25.34
C SER A 311 0.40 10.35 24.14
N VAL A 312 0.91 9.66 23.14
CA VAL A 312 1.64 10.26 21.99
C VAL A 312 0.85 10.19 20.68
N VAL A 313 -0.23 9.38 20.61
CA VAL A 313 -1.04 9.17 19.38
C VAL A 313 -2.49 9.63 19.60
#